data_243d709bee16d29645685fbc426a22a8
#
_entry.id   243d709bee16d29645685fbc426a22a8
#
_cell.length_a   1.000
_cell.length_b   1.000
_cell.length_c   1.000
_cell.angle_alpha   90.00
_cell.angle_beta   90.00
_cell.angle_gamma   90.00
#
_symmetry.space_group_name_H-M   'P 1'
#
loop_
_entity.id
_entity.type
_entity.pdbx_description
1 polymer ?
#
loop_
_entity_poly.entity_id
_entity_poly.type
_entity_poly.pdbx_seq_one_letter_code
_entity_poly.pdbx_strand_id
1 'polypeptide(L)'
;MGAVHVLDNYYLAITLLITIAYQLFFFCIAFSFKFDKVTDFAGGTNFILLAILTLAFSDNRDHARNIVVSAFIMVWAARLSGFLFFRILKTGKDDRFDDKRGRFWSFLGFWVFQMAWVWIVSLPVTILNSPNVTRFPQPPFGTGRDVAGIVLYSIGLVMESVADAQKFRFRTVHRHDGAVCDTGFFSWTRHPNYFGEILVHFCELLE
;
A
#
# COMPACT_ATOMS: atom_id res chain seq x y z
N MET A 1 -28.31 -5.14 -5.25
CA MET A 1 -27.83 -4.68 -6.56
C MET A 1 -26.81 -5.72 -7.00
N GLY A 2 -26.92 -6.27 -8.22
CA GLY A 2 -25.98 -7.31 -8.70
C GLY A 2 -24.59 -6.71 -8.93
N ALA A 3 -23.53 -7.57 -8.88
CA ALA A 3 -22.17 -7.16 -9.13
C ALA A 3 -22.06 -6.40 -10.45
N VAL A 4 -21.35 -5.30 -10.43
CA VAL A 4 -21.08 -4.52 -11.62
C VAL A 4 -19.97 -5.24 -12.40
N HIS A 5 -20.32 -5.94 -13.48
CA HIS A 5 -19.33 -6.55 -14.36
C HIS A 5 -18.64 -5.46 -15.17
N VAL A 6 -17.39 -5.17 -14.85
CA VAL A 6 -16.60 -4.16 -15.56
C VAL A 6 -15.37 -4.82 -16.17
N LEU A 7 -15.33 -4.91 -17.49
CA LEU A 7 -14.27 -5.44 -18.34
C LEU A 7 -13.94 -6.92 -18.12
N ASP A 8 -13.76 -7.38 -16.89
CA ASP A 8 -13.44 -8.77 -16.54
C ASP A 8 -14.11 -9.20 -15.23
N ASN A 9 -14.15 -10.50 -14.96
CA ASN A 9 -14.82 -11.08 -13.79
C ASN A 9 -13.98 -11.00 -12.50
N TYR A 10 -12.75 -10.52 -12.55
CA TYR A 10 -11.82 -10.39 -11.41
C TYR A 10 -11.43 -8.96 -11.11
N TYR A 11 -11.98 -7.97 -11.83
CA TYR A 11 -11.62 -6.55 -11.72
C TYR A 11 -10.15 -6.23 -12.04
N LEU A 12 -9.41 -7.17 -12.67
CA LEU A 12 -7.98 -7.00 -12.95
C LEU A 12 -7.74 -5.89 -13.97
N ALA A 13 -8.49 -5.90 -15.08
CA ALA A 13 -8.33 -4.92 -16.15
C ALA A 13 -8.73 -3.52 -15.68
N ILE A 14 -9.86 -3.38 -15.00
CA ILE A 14 -10.32 -2.07 -14.56
C ILE A 14 -9.40 -1.47 -13.48
N THR A 15 -8.93 -2.27 -12.52
CA THR A 15 -8.00 -1.79 -11.50
C THR A 15 -6.64 -1.44 -12.09
N LEU A 16 -6.16 -2.18 -13.10
CA LEU A 16 -4.94 -1.83 -13.84
C LEU A 16 -5.10 -0.50 -14.56
N LEU A 17 -6.19 -0.30 -15.31
CA LEU A 17 -6.45 0.95 -16.03
C LEU A 17 -6.56 2.14 -15.09
N ILE A 18 -7.27 1.98 -13.97
CA ILE A 18 -7.39 3.04 -12.94
C ILE A 18 -6.00 3.36 -12.37
N THR A 19 -5.20 2.33 -12.03
CA THR A 19 -3.84 2.53 -11.52
C THR A 19 -2.97 3.28 -12.51
N ILE A 20 -2.98 2.89 -13.79
CA ILE A 20 -2.21 3.57 -14.84
C ILE A 20 -2.67 5.03 -14.97
N ALA A 21 -3.96 5.28 -15.12
CA ALA A 21 -4.50 6.63 -15.27
C ALA A 21 -4.16 7.53 -14.06
N TYR A 22 -4.35 7.00 -12.85
CA TYR A 22 -4.08 7.71 -11.60
C TYR A 22 -2.59 8.04 -11.45
N GLN A 23 -1.72 7.09 -11.65
CA GLN A 23 -0.29 7.27 -11.50
C GLN A 23 0.28 8.17 -12.61
N LEU A 24 -0.21 8.07 -13.86
CA LEU A 24 0.20 8.97 -14.93
C LEU A 24 -0.25 10.42 -14.68
N PHE A 25 -1.44 10.62 -14.11
CA PHE A 25 -1.90 11.93 -13.71
C PHE A 25 -0.93 12.60 -12.72
N PHE A 26 -0.54 11.89 -11.66
CA PHE A 26 0.42 12.40 -10.69
C PHE A 26 1.84 12.50 -11.24
N PHE A 27 2.24 11.60 -12.15
CA PHE A 27 3.50 11.71 -12.87
C PHE A 27 3.58 13.02 -13.67
N CYS A 28 2.53 13.37 -14.41
CA CYS A 28 2.49 14.63 -15.15
C CYS A 28 2.64 15.84 -14.23
N ILE A 29 1.99 15.85 -13.07
CA ILE A 29 2.15 16.90 -12.06
C ILE A 29 3.59 16.92 -11.53
N ALA A 30 4.10 15.77 -11.08
CA ALA A 30 5.44 15.67 -10.50
C ALA A 30 6.54 16.09 -11.48
N PHE A 31 6.44 15.68 -12.74
CA PHE A 31 7.41 16.01 -13.77
C PHE A 31 7.34 17.48 -14.20
N SER A 32 6.12 18.01 -14.41
CA SER A 32 5.92 19.41 -14.86
C SER A 32 6.36 20.42 -13.81
N PHE A 33 6.06 20.16 -12.54
CA PHE A 33 6.39 21.07 -11.45
C PHE A 33 7.69 20.72 -10.73
N LYS A 34 8.39 19.66 -11.17
CA LYS A 34 9.58 19.11 -10.48
C LYS A 34 9.31 18.81 -9.00
N PHE A 35 8.10 18.36 -8.71
CA PHE A 35 7.57 18.16 -7.36
C PHE A 35 7.39 16.67 -7.07
N ASP A 36 8.48 16.04 -6.65
CA ASP A 36 8.57 14.61 -6.35
C ASP A 36 7.87 14.17 -5.04
N LYS A 37 7.50 15.14 -4.18
CA LYS A 37 6.85 14.85 -2.89
C LYS A 37 5.49 14.17 -3.01
N VAL A 38 4.83 14.28 -4.16
CA VAL A 38 3.55 13.61 -4.42
C VAL A 38 3.69 12.14 -4.75
N THR A 39 4.90 11.64 -5.00
CA THR A 39 5.11 10.26 -5.47
C THR A 39 4.63 9.23 -4.46
N ASP A 40 5.12 9.34 -3.22
CA ASP A 40 4.73 8.43 -2.13
C ASP A 40 3.24 8.60 -1.78
N PHE A 41 2.73 9.83 -1.82
CA PHE A 41 1.31 10.12 -1.61
C PHE A 41 0.43 9.48 -2.69
N ALA A 42 0.81 9.59 -3.97
CA ALA A 42 0.08 8.98 -5.07
C ALA A 42 0.06 7.45 -4.97
N GLY A 43 1.16 6.82 -4.54
CA GLY A 43 1.20 5.38 -4.31
C GLY A 43 0.19 4.94 -3.26
N GLY A 44 0.25 5.52 -2.07
CA GLY A 44 -0.61 5.12 -0.96
C GLY A 44 -2.10 5.43 -1.17
N THR A 45 -2.42 6.62 -1.70
CA THR A 45 -3.83 6.97 -1.97
C THR A 45 -4.44 6.15 -3.11
N ASN A 46 -3.63 5.61 -4.02
CA ASN A 46 -4.12 4.68 -5.05
C ASN A 46 -4.60 3.36 -4.44
N PHE A 47 -3.91 2.80 -3.43
CA PHE A 47 -4.42 1.62 -2.71
C PHE A 47 -5.80 1.86 -2.10
N ILE A 48 -5.97 3.01 -1.44
CA ILE A 48 -7.25 3.39 -0.84
C ILE A 48 -8.33 3.48 -1.90
N LEU A 49 -8.04 4.12 -3.04
CA LEU A 49 -8.97 4.25 -4.15
C LEU A 49 -9.39 2.89 -4.69
N LEU A 50 -8.45 1.98 -4.94
CA LEU A 50 -8.75 0.64 -5.45
C LEU A 50 -9.59 -0.18 -4.46
N ALA A 51 -9.26 -0.12 -3.16
CA ALA A 51 -10.02 -0.83 -2.12
C ALA A 51 -11.47 -0.33 -2.03
N ILE A 52 -11.68 0.98 -2.05
CA ILE A 52 -13.03 1.58 -2.03
C ILE A 52 -13.81 1.18 -3.29
N LEU A 53 -13.22 1.31 -4.47
CA LEU A 53 -13.92 1.03 -5.73
C LEU A 53 -14.27 -0.44 -5.85
N THR A 54 -13.35 -1.36 -5.55
CA THR A 54 -13.63 -2.79 -5.66
C THR A 54 -14.66 -3.24 -4.65
N LEU A 55 -14.63 -2.72 -3.41
CA LEU A 55 -15.65 -2.99 -2.41
C LEU A 55 -17.03 -2.44 -2.83
N ALA A 56 -17.08 -1.22 -3.38
CA ALA A 56 -18.32 -0.59 -3.83
C ALA A 56 -18.98 -1.33 -5.00
N PHE A 57 -18.16 -1.94 -5.88
CA PHE A 57 -18.63 -2.74 -7.01
C PHE A 57 -18.98 -4.18 -6.64
N SER A 58 -18.56 -4.65 -5.46
CA SER A 58 -18.78 -6.00 -4.98
C SER A 58 -20.24 -6.29 -4.65
N ASP A 59 -20.71 -7.51 -4.97
CA ASP A 59 -21.99 -8.02 -4.46
C ASP A 59 -21.98 -8.26 -2.95
N ASN A 60 -20.81 -8.64 -2.42
CA ASN A 60 -20.58 -8.94 -1.00
C ASN A 60 -20.07 -7.73 -0.20
N ARG A 61 -20.37 -6.50 -0.66
CA ARG A 61 -19.94 -5.26 0.01
C ARG A 61 -20.37 -5.16 1.49
N ASP A 62 -21.43 -5.85 1.85
CA ASP A 62 -21.96 -5.89 3.23
C ASP A 62 -21.42 -7.11 4.02
N HIS A 63 -20.61 -7.96 3.39
CA HIS A 63 -20.02 -9.12 4.03
C HIS A 63 -18.82 -8.70 4.89
N ALA A 64 -18.78 -9.14 6.14
CA ALA A 64 -17.79 -8.69 7.12
C ALA A 64 -16.34 -8.89 6.66
N ARG A 65 -16.02 -10.03 6.00
CA ARG A 65 -14.67 -10.31 5.49
C ARG A 65 -14.24 -9.28 4.45
N ASN A 66 -15.08 -8.99 3.46
CA ASN A 66 -14.77 -8.02 2.40
C ASN A 66 -14.55 -6.61 2.99
N ILE A 67 -15.34 -6.22 3.99
CA ILE A 67 -15.19 -4.94 4.70
C ILE A 67 -13.87 -4.91 5.47
N VAL A 68 -13.57 -5.96 6.25
CA VAL A 68 -12.38 -6.01 7.12
C VAL A 68 -11.12 -5.98 6.27
N VAL A 69 -11.01 -6.82 5.22
CA VAL A 69 -9.82 -6.85 4.36
C VAL A 69 -9.63 -5.53 3.61
N SER A 70 -10.72 -4.98 3.08
CA SER A 70 -10.66 -3.65 2.44
C SER A 70 -10.25 -2.55 3.42
N ALA A 71 -10.73 -2.61 4.67
CA ALA A 71 -10.32 -1.68 5.72
C ALA A 71 -8.84 -1.84 6.09
N PHE A 72 -8.31 -3.06 6.12
CA PHE A 72 -6.91 -3.33 6.43
C PHE A 72 -5.99 -2.66 5.42
N ILE A 73 -6.21 -2.86 4.12
CA ILE A 73 -5.39 -2.20 3.09
C ILE A 73 -5.52 -0.67 3.15
N MET A 74 -6.72 -0.14 3.43
CA MET A 74 -6.92 1.31 3.57
C MET A 74 -6.18 1.88 4.78
N VAL A 75 -6.24 1.22 5.94
CA VAL A 75 -5.55 1.67 7.17
C VAL A 75 -4.03 1.61 6.99
N TRP A 76 -3.51 0.51 6.43
CA TRP A 76 -2.09 0.37 6.12
C TRP A 76 -1.62 1.45 5.15
N ALA A 77 -2.34 1.66 4.04
CA ALA A 77 -1.99 2.65 3.03
C ALA A 77 -2.08 4.09 3.57
N ALA A 78 -3.08 4.41 4.39
CA ALA A 78 -3.20 5.71 5.04
C ALA A 78 -2.04 5.96 6.01
N ARG A 79 -1.67 4.96 6.80
CA ARG A 79 -0.51 5.02 7.71
C ARG A 79 0.79 5.21 6.95
N LEU A 80 1.03 4.42 5.89
CA LEU A 80 2.24 4.52 5.06
C LEU A 80 2.34 5.90 4.41
N SER A 81 1.29 6.35 3.73
CA SER A 81 1.24 7.66 3.08
C SER A 81 1.42 8.79 4.08
N GLY A 82 0.75 8.72 5.23
CA GLY A 82 0.85 9.71 6.30
C GLY A 82 2.27 9.81 6.86
N PHE A 83 2.92 8.67 7.12
CA PHE A 83 4.31 8.64 7.58
C PHE A 83 5.28 9.19 6.55
N LEU A 84 5.15 8.78 5.27
CA LEU A 84 6.03 9.26 4.21
C LEU A 84 5.85 10.76 3.95
N PHE A 85 4.62 11.25 4.00
CA PHE A 85 4.32 12.67 3.90
C PHE A 85 4.90 13.46 5.08
N PHE A 86 4.70 12.97 6.32
CA PHE A 86 5.31 13.58 7.51
C PHE A 86 6.84 13.61 7.40
N ARG A 87 7.46 12.52 6.96
CA ARG A 87 8.91 12.42 6.78
C ARG A 87 9.40 13.49 5.80
N ILE A 88 8.73 13.65 4.66
CA ILE A 88 9.15 14.60 3.63
C ILE A 88 8.99 16.05 4.08
N LEU A 89 7.95 16.36 4.87
CA LEU A 89 7.78 17.69 5.48
C LEU A 89 8.91 18.02 6.45
N LYS A 90 9.40 17.04 7.20
CA LYS A 90 10.50 17.22 8.16
C LYS A 90 11.88 17.26 7.50
N THR A 91 12.11 16.44 6.47
CA THR A 91 13.41 16.35 5.79
C THR A 91 13.58 17.44 4.72
N GLY A 92 12.48 17.96 4.19
CA GLY A 92 12.47 19.05 3.21
C GLY A 92 12.69 18.62 1.76
N LYS A 93 13.45 17.57 1.51
CA LYS A 93 13.72 17.01 0.16
C LYS A 93 13.82 15.50 0.19
N ASP A 94 13.64 14.87 -0.97
CA ASP A 94 13.83 13.45 -1.16
C ASP A 94 15.03 13.22 -2.10
N ASP A 95 16.15 12.83 -1.51
CA ASP A 95 17.40 12.61 -2.22
C ASP A 95 17.33 11.44 -3.24
N ARG A 96 16.32 10.57 -3.14
CA ARG A 96 16.09 9.44 -4.07
C ARG A 96 15.85 9.89 -5.52
N PHE A 97 15.38 11.11 -5.70
CA PHE A 97 14.95 11.63 -7.00
C PHE A 97 15.90 12.70 -7.59
N ASP A 98 16.94 13.11 -6.86
CA ASP A 98 17.84 14.17 -7.30
C ASP A 98 18.48 13.87 -8.68
N ASP A 99 18.90 12.61 -8.91
CA ASP A 99 19.48 12.18 -10.20
C ASP A 99 18.42 11.83 -11.26
N LYS A 100 17.17 11.58 -10.86
CA LYS A 100 16.10 11.09 -11.75
C LYS A 100 15.18 12.20 -12.24
N ARG A 101 14.99 13.23 -11.42
CA ARG A 101 14.05 14.34 -11.66
C ARG A 101 14.27 15.08 -12.97
N GLY A 102 15.53 15.16 -13.45
CA GLY A 102 15.91 15.79 -14.71
C GLY A 102 15.85 14.87 -15.94
N ARG A 103 15.63 13.56 -15.75
CA ARG A 103 15.66 12.55 -16.82
C ARG A 103 14.30 11.91 -16.99
N PHE A 104 13.56 12.30 -18.02
CA PHE A 104 12.20 11.82 -18.29
C PHE A 104 12.07 10.29 -18.18
N TRP A 105 12.86 9.53 -18.91
CA TRP A 105 12.77 8.06 -18.95
C TRP A 105 13.10 7.38 -17.61
N SER A 106 14.07 7.93 -16.87
CA SER A 106 14.43 7.39 -15.56
C SER A 106 13.35 7.65 -14.53
N PHE A 107 12.70 8.82 -14.59
CA PHE A 107 11.63 9.16 -13.70
C PHE A 107 10.33 8.42 -14.07
N LEU A 108 10.02 8.30 -15.36
CA LEU A 108 8.89 7.48 -15.83
C LEU A 108 9.06 6.01 -15.44
N GLY A 109 10.27 5.46 -15.59
CA GLY A 109 10.57 4.08 -15.17
C GLY A 109 10.26 3.82 -13.70
N PHE A 110 10.56 4.77 -12.81
CA PHE A 110 10.18 4.68 -11.40
C PHE A 110 8.64 4.61 -11.22
N TRP A 111 7.89 5.47 -11.92
CA TRP A 111 6.43 5.48 -11.86
C TRP A 111 5.80 4.21 -12.42
N VAL A 112 6.35 3.66 -13.50
CA VAL A 112 5.90 2.36 -14.05
C VAL A 112 6.12 1.24 -13.03
N PHE A 113 7.27 1.23 -12.35
CA PHE A 113 7.52 0.28 -11.28
C PHE A 113 6.55 0.45 -10.10
N GLN A 114 6.23 1.69 -9.73
CA GLN A 114 5.24 2.00 -8.71
C GLN A 114 3.82 1.56 -9.12
N MET A 115 3.43 1.74 -10.40
CA MET A 115 2.17 1.21 -10.93
C MET A 115 2.06 -0.31 -10.76
N ALA A 116 3.12 -1.02 -11.15
CA ALA A 116 3.18 -2.48 -11.02
C ALA A 116 3.09 -2.90 -9.54
N TRP A 117 3.82 -2.24 -8.66
CA TRP A 117 3.79 -2.51 -7.22
C TRP A 117 2.39 -2.29 -6.64
N VAL A 118 1.77 -1.14 -6.89
CA VAL A 118 0.42 -0.82 -6.39
C VAL A 118 -0.59 -1.85 -6.89
N TRP A 119 -0.57 -2.17 -8.18
CA TRP A 119 -1.52 -3.10 -8.76
C TRP A 119 -1.34 -4.52 -8.21
N ILE A 120 -0.11 -5.05 -8.16
CA ILE A 120 0.19 -6.40 -7.66
C ILE A 120 -0.19 -6.54 -6.18
N VAL A 121 0.18 -5.58 -5.35
CA VAL A 121 -0.13 -5.62 -3.91
C VAL A 121 -1.63 -5.48 -3.64
N SER A 122 -2.38 -4.83 -4.53
CA SER A 122 -3.85 -4.73 -4.42
C SER A 122 -4.60 -5.98 -4.90
N LEU A 123 -3.93 -6.97 -5.52
CA LEU A 123 -4.61 -8.15 -6.10
C LEU A 123 -5.45 -8.94 -5.09
N PRO A 124 -4.99 -9.23 -3.86
CA PRO A 124 -5.79 -9.99 -2.90
C PRO A 124 -7.15 -9.36 -2.65
N VAL A 125 -7.18 -8.07 -2.27
CA VAL A 125 -8.44 -7.36 -2.01
C VAL A 125 -9.28 -7.20 -3.28
N THR A 126 -8.64 -6.98 -4.43
CA THR A 126 -9.33 -6.86 -5.73
C THR A 126 -10.05 -8.16 -6.10
N ILE A 127 -9.37 -9.30 -5.96
CA ILE A 127 -9.92 -10.62 -6.26
C ILE A 127 -11.01 -11.00 -5.27
N LEU A 128 -10.79 -10.77 -3.97
CA LEU A 128 -11.79 -11.04 -2.92
C LEU A 128 -13.11 -10.31 -3.19
N ASN A 129 -13.05 -9.07 -3.64
CA ASN A 129 -14.22 -8.24 -3.95
C ASN A 129 -14.82 -8.52 -5.34
N SER A 130 -14.21 -9.38 -6.15
CA SER A 130 -14.59 -9.59 -7.55
C SER A 130 -15.87 -10.42 -7.71
N PRO A 131 -16.61 -10.24 -8.83
CA PRO A 131 -17.82 -11.03 -9.12
C PRO A 131 -17.56 -12.52 -9.17
N ASN A 132 -16.38 -12.94 -9.60
CA ASN A 132 -16.06 -14.36 -9.75
C ASN A 132 -15.91 -15.07 -8.39
N VAL A 133 -15.47 -14.37 -7.36
CA VAL A 133 -15.36 -14.89 -5.99
C VAL A 133 -16.68 -14.73 -5.23
N THR A 134 -17.32 -13.57 -5.35
CA THR A 134 -18.53 -13.26 -4.58
C THR A 134 -19.76 -14.06 -4.99
N ARG A 135 -19.76 -14.68 -6.19
CA ARG A 135 -20.83 -15.59 -6.64
C ARG A 135 -20.89 -16.91 -5.86
N PHE A 136 -19.80 -17.29 -5.17
CA PHE A 136 -19.76 -18.50 -4.36
C PHE A 136 -20.15 -18.18 -2.91
N PRO A 137 -20.83 -19.12 -2.21
CA PRO A 137 -21.09 -18.95 -0.78
C PRO A 137 -19.80 -18.76 0.00
N GLN A 138 -19.70 -17.66 0.71
CA GLN A 138 -18.56 -17.40 1.56
C GLN A 138 -18.79 -18.03 2.93
N PRO A 139 -17.76 -18.67 3.54
CA PRO A 139 -17.86 -19.15 4.91
C PRO A 139 -18.15 -17.98 5.87
N PRO A 140 -18.84 -18.23 6.98
CA PRO A 140 -19.12 -17.17 7.94
C PRO A 140 -17.83 -16.51 8.44
N PHE A 141 -17.88 -15.21 8.70
CA PHE A 141 -16.77 -14.49 9.28
C PHE A 141 -16.55 -14.89 10.76
N GLY A 142 -15.30 -14.91 11.22
CA GLY A 142 -14.95 -15.32 12.58
C GLY A 142 -14.35 -16.73 12.66
N THR A 143 -13.96 -17.31 11.54
CA THR A 143 -13.21 -18.58 11.51
C THR A 143 -11.81 -18.40 12.09
N GLY A 144 -11.12 -19.51 12.38
CA GLY A 144 -9.74 -19.47 12.83
C GLY A 144 -8.79 -18.74 11.89
N ARG A 145 -9.07 -18.75 10.57
CA ARG A 145 -8.32 -18.01 9.54
C ARG A 145 -8.49 -16.49 9.71
N ASP A 146 -9.73 -16.03 9.84
CA ASP A 146 -10.03 -14.62 10.04
C ASP A 146 -9.35 -14.08 11.31
N VAL A 147 -9.39 -14.85 12.41
CA VAL A 147 -8.73 -14.48 13.67
C VAL A 147 -7.21 -14.41 13.47
N ALA A 148 -6.62 -15.40 12.80
CA ALA A 148 -5.19 -15.42 12.51
C ALA A 148 -4.80 -14.21 11.63
N GLY A 149 -5.57 -13.91 10.59
CA GLY A 149 -5.38 -12.74 9.72
C GLY A 149 -5.39 -11.43 10.50
N ILE A 150 -6.40 -11.20 11.33
CA ILE A 150 -6.51 -10.00 12.18
C ILE A 150 -5.31 -9.86 13.12
N VAL A 151 -4.88 -10.96 13.75
CA VAL A 151 -3.72 -10.95 14.65
C VAL A 151 -2.43 -10.63 13.90
N LEU A 152 -2.17 -11.31 12.78
CA LEU A 152 -0.98 -11.07 11.97
C LEU A 152 -0.94 -9.64 11.42
N TYR A 153 -2.07 -9.13 10.91
CA TYR A 153 -2.19 -7.76 10.46
C TYR A 153 -1.84 -6.77 11.58
N SER A 154 -2.43 -6.96 12.77
CA SER A 154 -2.22 -6.06 13.90
C SER A 154 -0.76 -6.04 14.36
N ILE A 155 -0.12 -7.21 14.46
CA ILE A 155 1.31 -7.33 14.78
C ILE A 155 2.16 -6.66 13.72
N GLY A 156 1.89 -6.94 12.43
CA GLY A 156 2.62 -6.38 11.30
C GLY A 156 2.54 -4.85 11.27
N LEU A 157 1.33 -4.30 11.40
CA LEU A 157 1.09 -2.85 11.37
C LEU A 157 1.79 -2.11 12.52
N VAL A 158 1.73 -2.67 13.74
CA VAL A 158 2.42 -2.11 14.91
C VAL A 158 3.93 -2.18 14.72
N MET A 159 4.44 -3.34 14.30
CA MET A 159 5.88 -3.54 14.11
C MET A 159 6.45 -2.61 13.04
N GLU A 160 5.79 -2.48 11.90
CA GLU A 160 6.18 -1.57 10.82
C GLU A 160 6.15 -0.11 11.30
N SER A 161 5.08 0.29 11.98
CA SER A 161 4.91 1.67 12.47
C SER A 161 6.00 2.06 13.48
N VAL A 162 6.29 1.17 14.42
CA VAL A 162 7.33 1.42 15.44
C VAL A 162 8.73 1.40 14.82
N ALA A 163 9.00 0.45 13.92
CA ALA A 163 10.29 0.36 13.23
C ALA A 163 10.56 1.62 12.38
N ASP A 164 9.57 2.10 11.63
CA ASP A 164 9.69 3.33 10.84
C ASP A 164 9.97 4.55 11.73
N ALA A 165 9.28 4.66 12.88
CA ALA A 165 9.50 5.74 13.84
C ALA A 165 10.92 5.66 14.47
N GLN A 166 11.38 4.46 14.84
CA GLN A 166 12.74 4.23 15.36
C GLN A 166 13.80 4.64 14.33
N LYS A 167 13.65 4.17 13.08
CA LYS A 167 14.57 4.50 12.00
C LYS A 167 14.60 6.00 11.68
N PHE A 168 13.43 6.64 11.69
CA PHE A 168 13.33 8.07 11.46
C PHE A 168 14.04 8.88 12.57
N ARG A 169 13.79 8.55 13.86
CA ARG A 169 14.46 9.19 15.00
C ARG A 169 15.96 9.00 14.95
N PHE A 170 16.41 7.76 14.72
CA PHE A 170 17.84 7.43 14.62
C PHE A 170 18.53 8.27 13.53
N ARG A 171 17.97 8.32 12.32
CA ARG A 171 18.52 9.11 11.21
C ARG A 171 18.48 10.63 11.46
N THR A 172 17.55 11.11 12.24
CA THR A 172 17.49 12.54 12.60
C THR A 172 18.65 12.93 13.53
N VAL A 173 19.03 12.06 14.46
CA VAL A 173 20.13 12.26 15.41
C VAL A 173 21.50 12.01 14.75
N HIS A 174 21.64 10.92 13.97
CA HIS A 174 22.91 10.46 13.38
C HIS A 174 23.02 10.79 11.88
N ARG A 175 22.64 12.00 11.49
CA ARG A 175 22.51 12.38 10.07
C ARG A 175 23.84 12.33 9.28
N HIS A 176 24.97 12.46 9.94
CA HIS A 176 26.29 12.57 9.29
C HIS A 176 27.26 11.44 9.65
N ASP A 177 26.90 10.51 10.50
CA ASP A 177 27.86 9.56 11.09
C ASP A 177 27.95 8.23 10.31
N GLY A 178 27.17 8.04 9.23
CA GLY A 178 27.10 6.76 8.50
C GLY A 178 26.65 5.58 9.37
N ALA A 179 26.19 5.84 10.59
CA ALA A 179 25.82 4.83 11.57
C ALA A 179 24.58 4.04 11.12
N VAL A 180 24.56 2.75 11.47
CA VAL A 180 23.44 1.85 11.21
C VAL A 180 22.56 1.80 12.45
N CYS A 181 21.24 1.86 12.26
CA CYS A 181 20.29 1.67 13.34
C CYS A 181 20.33 0.20 13.82
N ASP A 182 20.72 -0.01 15.08
CA ASP A 182 20.84 -1.31 15.72
C ASP A 182 20.04 -1.43 17.03
N THR A 183 19.17 -0.43 17.31
CA THR A 183 18.38 -0.33 18.54
C THR A 183 16.92 -0.71 18.33
N GLY A 184 16.24 -1.15 19.39
CA GLY A 184 14.84 -1.54 19.34
C GLY A 184 14.61 -2.74 18.44
N PHE A 185 13.65 -2.70 17.52
CA PHE A 185 13.41 -3.80 16.59
C PHE A 185 14.57 -4.05 15.62
N PHE A 186 15.43 -3.05 15.38
CA PHE A 186 16.62 -3.21 14.54
C PHE A 186 17.74 -4.02 15.21
N SER A 187 17.66 -4.28 16.51
CA SER A 187 18.54 -5.25 17.17
C SER A 187 18.18 -6.71 16.87
N TRP A 188 16.92 -6.99 16.46
CA TRP A 188 16.45 -8.34 16.15
C TRP A 188 16.67 -8.68 14.67
N THR A 189 16.47 -7.72 13.79
CA THR A 189 16.62 -7.90 12.33
C THR A 189 17.02 -6.58 11.66
N ARG A 190 17.70 -6.69 10.51
CA ARG A 190 18.12 -5.51 9.73
C ARG A 190 16.96 -4.71 9.13
N HIS A 191 15.80 -5.35 8.93
CA HIS A 191 14.66 -4.78 8.24
C HIS A 191 13.33 -5.12 8.93
N PRO A 192 13.12 -4.71 10.18
CA PRO A 192 11.90 -5.03 10.92
C PRO A 192 10.65 -4.40 10.28
N ASN A 193 10.77 -3.25 9.64
CA ASN A 193 9.69 -2.62 8.89
C ASN A 193 9.24 -3.46 7.68
N TYR A 194 10.16 -4.05 6.92
CA TYR A 194 9.80 -4.95 5.81
C TYR A 194 9.16 -6.24 6.31
N PHE A 195 9.62 -6.76 7.44
CA PHE A 195 8.98 -7.93 8.05
C PHE A 195 7.54 -7.62 8.48
N GLY A 196 7.31 -6.44 9.08
CA GLY A 196 5.97 -5.97 9.41
C GLY A 196 5.07 -5.84 8.18
N GLU A 197 5.58 -5.27 7.08
CA GLU A 197 4.88 -5.14 5.79
C GLU A 197 4.51 -6.51 5.21
N ILE A 198 5.42 -7.48 5.25
CA ILE A 198 5.14 -8.86 4.83
C ILE A 198 3.99 -9.46 5.65
N LEU A 199 3.98 -9.28 6.97
CA LEU A 199 2.90 -9.78 7.82
C LEU A 199 1.55 -9.14 7.49
N VAL A 200 1.53 -7.83 7.23
CA VAL A 200 0.32 -7.09 6.81
C VAL A 200 -0.27 -7.69 5.53
N HIS A 201 0.54 -7.92 4.51
CA HIS A 201 0.03 -8.45 3.23
C HIS A 201 -0.18 -9.96 3.25
N PHE A 202 0.55 -10.70 4.10
CA PHE A 202 0.34 -12.13 4.23
C PHE A 202 -1.03 -12.47 4.84
N CYS A 203 -1.56 -11.62 5.72
CA CYS A 203 -2.90 -11.82 6.29
C CYS A 203 -4.01 -11.79 5.22
N GLU A 204 -3.84 -10.96 4.18
CA GLU A 204 -4.81 -10.84 3.07
C GLU A 204 -4.90 -12.12 2.22
N LEU A 205 -3.85 -12.96 2.23
CA LEU A 205 -3.81 -14.24 1.52
C LEU A 205 -4.43 -15.39 2.32
N LEU A 206 -4.66 -15.22 3.62
CA LEU A 206 -5.26 -16.25 4.48
C LEU A 206 -6.78 -16.23 4.43
N GLU A 207 -7.37 -15.12 4.01
CA GLU A 207 -8.81 -14.86 3.97
C GLU A 207 -9.41 -15.06 2.58
#